data_4f6004b9dec6576d6ae225f08fdf472a
#
_entry.id   4f6004b9dec6576d6ae225f08fdf472a
#
_cell.length_a   1.000
_cell.length_b   1.000
_cell.length_c   1.000
_cell.angle_alpha   90.00
_cell.angle_beta   90.00
_cell.angle_gamma   90.00
#
_symmetry.space_group_name_H-M   'P 1'
#
loop_
_entity.id
_entity.type
_entity.pdbx_description
1 polymer ?
#
loop_
_entity_poly.entity_id
_entity_poly.type
_entity_poly.pdbx_seq_one_letter_code
_entity_poly.pdbx_strand_id
1 'polypeptide(L)'
;SFWNGAGDRGDAAMIAYGASRYALARGDRREAGELWPLVEWCLEYCRRQLTPDGVVASDSDELEGRFSAGDANLCTSSLYYDALLSASMLGRELHKPAAQTAAYRREAAALREAIERHFGARGEGFDTYRYYEGNDRLRAWICIPLTVGIDTRSEETVRALFSPALWTENGLLTQSGDKTFWDRATLYALRGAYACGETGKTTDYLSFYSARRLLGDHVPYAIEAWPEGEQRHLSAESGLYCRILTEGVFGIRPTGLRSFDLTPRLPAKWERMSLRNIRAFGSCF
;
A
#
# COMPACT_ATOMS: atom_id res chain seq x y z
N SER A 1 12.74 6.57 -12.66
CA SER A 1 13.18 7.79 -11.98
C SER A 1 14.15 8.57 -12.86
N PHE A 2 14.07 9.87 -12.80
CA PHE A 2 14.99 10.75 -13.51
C PHE A 2 16.35 10.90 -12.81
N TRP A 3 16.50 10.30 -11.66
CA TRP A 3 17.72 10.37 -10.86
C TRP A 3 18.83 9.52 -11.47
N ASN A 4 19.85 10.17 -12.01
CA ASN A 4 21.07 9.53 -12.53
C ASN A 4 20.83 8.35 -13.51
N GLY A 5 19.70 8.35 -14.21
CA GLY A 5 19.32 7.25 -15.10
C GLY A 5 18.96 5.94 -14.39
N ALA A 6 18.62 6.01 -13.10
CA ALA A 6 18.36 4.82 -12.29
C ALA A 6 17.02 4.10 -12.59
N GLY A 7 16.24 4.57 -13.55
CA GLY A 7 14.94 3.96 -13.89
C GLY A 7 13.79 4.45 -13.01
N ASP A 8 12.67 3.73 -13.04
CA ASP A 8 11.41 4.17 -12.46
C ASP A 8 11.30 3.95 -10.94
N ARG A 9 11.98 2.99 -10.36
CA ARG A 9 11.89 2.63 -8.92
C ARG A 9 10.47 2.30 -8.45
N GLY A 10 9.57 1.92 -9.32
CA GLY A 10 8.16 1.73 -9.00
C GLY A 10 7.35 3.03 -8.88
N ASP A 11 7.94 4.19 -9.18
CA ASP A 11 7.30 5.51 -9.08
C ASP A 11 6.03 5.59 -9.93
N ALA A 12 6.03 5.07 -11.15
CA ALA A 12 4.85 5.11 -12.00
C ALA A 12 3.67 4.34 -11.40
N ALA A 13 3.90 3.17 -10.82
CA ALA A 13 2.87 2.39 -10.13
C ALA A 13 2.34 3.14 -8.91
N MET A 14 3.23 3.74 -8.11
CA MET A 14 2.87 4.51 -6.92
C MET A 14 2.10 5.78 -7.27
N ILE A 15 2.53 6.52 -8.29
CA ILE A 15 1.85 7.74 -8.78
C ILE A 15 0.45 7.39 -9.29
N ALA A 16 0.32 6.37 -10.14
CA ALA A 16 -1.00 5.95 -10.64
C ALA A 16 -1.94 5.51 -9.52
N TYR A 17 -1.43 4.73 -8.55
CA TYR A 17 -2.15 4.32 -7.36
C TYR A 17 -2.60 5.52 -6.52
N GLY A 18 -1.67 6.42 -6.17
CA GLY A 18 -1.95 7.57 -5.32
C GLY A 18 -2.88 8.58 -5.99
N ALA A 19 -2.60 8.97 -7.24
CA ALA A 19 -3.38 9.97 -7.98
C ALA A 19 -4.81 9.50 -8.25
N SER A 20 -5.02 8.24 -8.66
CA SER A 20 -6.36 7.72 -8.93
C SER A 20 -7.21 7.60 -7.66
N ARG A 21 -6.63 7.11 -6.56
CA ARG A 21 -7.34 7.04 -5.26
C ARG A 21 -7.62 8.41 -4.67
N TYR A 22 -6.67 9.34 -4.78
CA TYR A 22 -6.86 10.73 -4.37
C TYR A 22 -8.02 11.36 -5.15
N ALA A 23 -8.03 11.27 -6.48
CA ALA A 23 -9.07 11.85 -7.33
C ALA A 23 -10.47 11.30 -6.97
N LEU A 24 -10.59 9.98 -6.76
CA LEU A 24 -11.83 9.37 -6.32
C LEU A 24 -12.27 9.89 -4.95
N ALA A 25 -11.37 9.90 -3.96
CA ALA A 25 -11.68 10.36 -2.61
C ALA A 25 -11.97 11.87 -2.55
N ARG A 26 -11.28 12.67 -3.34
CA ARG A 26 -11.52 14.11 -3.45
C ARG A 26 -12.91 14.42 -3.99
N GLY A 27 -13.38 13.65 -4.98
CA GLY A 27 -14.72 13.76 -5.52
C GLY A 27 -14.97 15.00 -6.40
N ASP A 28 -13.89 15.63 -6.87
CA ASP A 28 -13.94 16.76 -7.80
C ASP A 28 -13.67 16.28 -9.24
N ARG A 29 -14.68 16.34 -10.11
CA ARG A 29 -14.58 15.87 -11.48
C ARG A 29 -13.58 16.64 -12.34
N ARG A 30 -13.43 17.96 -12.11
CA ARG A 30 -12.50 18.79 -12.87
C ARG A 30 -11.06 18.41 -12.51
N GLU A 31 -10.75 18.39 -11.23
CA GLU A 31 -9.43 17.98 -10.72
C GLU A 31 -9.09 16.54 -11.14
N ALA A 32 -10.06 15.63 -11.07
CA ALA A 32 -9.91 14.26 -11.57
C ALA A 32 -9.59 14.21 -13.07
N GLY A 33 -10.22 15.08 -13.87
CA GLY A 33 -9.94 15.22 -15.30
C GLY A 33 -8.52 15.75 -15.59
N GLU A 34 -8.04 16.68 -14.76
CA GLU A 34 -6.68 17.23 -14.85
C GLU A 34 -5.60 16.18 -14.48
N LEU A 35 -5.90 15.28 -13.54
CA LEU A 35 -4.99 14.19 -13.14
C LEU A 35 -5.02 12.99 -14.10
N TRP A 36 -6.09 12.83 -14.87
CA TRP A 36 -6.28 11.65 -15.72
C TRP A 36 -5.11 11.37 -16.70
N PRO A 37 -4.56 12.37 -17.44
CA PRO A 37 -3.43 12.10 -18.34
C PRO A 37 -2.20 11.53 -17.63
N LEU A 38 -1.92 11.97 -16.40
CA LEU A 38 -0.84 11.44 -15.59
C LEU A 38 -1.10 9.97 -15.21
N VAL A 39 -2.32 9.65 -14.78
CA VAL A 39 -2.71 8.28 -14.45
C VAL A 39 -2.57 7.38 -15.67
N GLU A 40 -3.09 7.80 -16.85
CA GLU A 40 -2.96 7.03 -18.10
C GLU A 40 -1.50 6.78 -18.49
N TRP A 41 -0.67 7.82 -18.41
CA TRP A 41 0.75 7.70 -18.72
C TRP A 41 1.46 6.70 -17.83
N CYS A 42 1.23 6.78 -16.53
CA CYS A 42 1.82 5.86 -15.56
C CYS A 42 1.35 4.41 -15.74
N LEU A 43 0.06 4.20 -16.03
CA LEU A 43 -0.47 2.86 -16.31
C LEU A 43 0.13 2.27 -17.58
N GLU A 44 0.25 3.08 -18.65
CA GLU A 44 0.87 2.66 -19.90
C GLU A 44 2.35 2.32 -19.70
N TYR A 45 3.06 3.13 -18.90
CA TYR A 45 4.44 2.84 -18.54
C TYR A 45 4.57 1.48 -17.85
N CYS A 46 3.80 1.22 -16.79
CA CYS A 46 3.83 -0.06 -16.10
C CYS A 46 3.46 -1.23 -17.02
N ARG A 47 2.48 -1.05 -17.91
CA ARG A 47 2.08 -2.08 -18.86
C ARG A 47 3.21 -2.48 -19.80
N ARG A 48 4.03 -1.51 -20.24
CA ARG A 48 5.21 -1.78 -21.08
C ARG A 48 6.34 -2.46 -20.34
N GLN A 49 6.31 -2.42 -19.01
CA GLN A 49 7.28 -3.07 -18.13
C GLN A 49 6.82 -4.46 -17.68
N LEU A 50 5.68 -4.97 -18.18
CA LEU A 50 5.26 -6.33 -17.84
C LEU A 50 6.26 -7.36 -18.35
N THR A 51 6.69 -8.23 -17.44
CA THR A 51 7.54 -9.39 -17.75
C THR A 51 6.73 -10.49 -18.46
N PRO A 52 7.38 -11.50 -19.04
CA PRO A 52 6.67 -12.68 -19.55
C PRO A 52 5.80 -13.38 -18.51
N ASP A 53 6.15 -13.30 -17.21
CA ASP A 53 5.36 -13.84 -16.11
C ASP A 53 4.14 -12.99 -15.73
N GLY A 54 4.02 -11.81 -16.33
CA GLY A 54 2.89 -10.89 -16.14
C GLY A 54 2.98 -10.00 -14.91
N VAL A 55 4.14 -9.87 -14.28
CA VAL A 55 4.42 -8.92 -13.19
C VAL A 55 5.22 -7.74 -13.72
N VAL A 56 5.25 -6.61 -12.99
CA VAL A 56 5.93 -5.40 -13.44
C VAL A 56 7.42 -5.48 -13.15
N ALA A 57 8.25 -5.34 -14.19
CA ALA A 57 9.69 -5.21 -14.03
C ALA A 57 10.03 -3.89 -13.32
N SER A 58 10.86 -3.97 -12.29
CA SER A 58 11.38 -2.84 -11.54
C SER A 58 12.59 -3.31 -10.75
N ASP A 59 13.75 -2.76 -11.03
CA ASP A 59 15.02 -3.09 -10.38
C ASP A 59 15.26 -2.33 -9.08
N SER A 60 14.31 -1.50 -8.70
CA SER A 60 14.37 -0.70 -7.48
C SER A 60 12.96 -0.45 -6.95
N ASP A 61 12.88 -0.01 -5.72
CA ASP A 61 11.66 0.41 -5.04
C ASP A 61 11.89 1.70 -4.25
N GLU A 62 10.93 2.12 -3.48
CA GLU A 62 11.01 3.30 -2.62
C GLU A 62 12.05 3.22 -1.50
N LEU A 63 12.68 2.05 -1.27
CA LEU A 63 13.82 1.90 -0.38
C LEU A 63 15.13 2.33 -1.05
N GLU A 64 15.07 2.80 -2.28
CA GLU A 64 16.15 3.49 -3.00
C GLU A 64 17.47 2.69 -3.10
N GLY A 65 17.34 1.36 -3.22
CA GLY A 65 18.49 0.45 -3.36
C GLY A 65 19.20 0.12 -2.04
N ARG A 66 18.67 0.53 -0.89
CA ARG A 66 19.19 0.11 0.42
C ARG A 66 19.05 -1.39 0.66
N PHE A 67 18.02 -1.97 0.07
CA PHE A 67 17.77 -3.41 0.06
C PHE A 67 17.53 -3.86 -1.37
N SER A 68 17.92 -5.07 -1.71
CA SER A 68 17.68 -5.63 -3.03
C SER A 68 16.18 -5.68 -3.33
N ALA A 69 15.81 -5.27 -4.55
CA ALA A 69 14.43 -5.29 -5.04
C ALA A 69 14.19 -6.33 -6.15
N GLY A 70 15.26 -6.96 -6.66
CA GLY A 70 15.22 -7.88 -7.81
C GLY A 70 14.89 -7.15 -9.12
N ASP A 71 14.61 -7.92 -10.17
CA ASP A 71 14.24 -7.40 -11.49
C ASP A 71 12.73 -7.11 -11.59
N ALA A 72 11.95 -7.65 -10.67
CA ALA A 72 10.53 -7.38 -10.45
C ALA A 72 10.22 -7.57 -8.95
N ASN A 73 9.43 -6.68 -8.37
CA ASN A 73 9.11 -6.76 -6.94
C ASN A 73 7.61 -6.71 -6.66
N LEU A 74 7.27 -7.26 -5.50
CA LEU A 74 5.90 -7.40 -5.02
C LEU A 74 5.20 -6.05 -4.82
N CYS A 75 5.94 -5.03 -4.33
CA CYS A 75 5.38 -3.70 -4.07
C CYS A 75 4.89 -3.05 -5.36
N THR A 76 5.76 -2.92 -6.36
CA THR A 76 5.44 -2.29 -7.66
C THR A 76 4.24 -2.97 -8.32
N SER A 77 4.25 -4.32 -8.40
CA SER A 77 3.16 -5.08 -9.01
C SER A 77 1.85 -4.94 -8.25
N SER A 78 1.88 -4.93 -6.91
CA SER A 78 0.68 -4.77 -6.09
C SER A 78 0.08 -3.37 -6.19
N LEU A 79 0.90 -2.33 -6.23
CA LEU A 79 0.44 -0.95 -6.42
C LEU A 79 -0.15 -0.74 -7.81
N TYR A 80 0.47 -1.32 -8.84
CA TYR A 80 -0.08 -1.29 -10.19
C TYR A 80 -1.44 -1.99 -10.28
N TYR A 81 -1.63 -3.11 -9.58
CA TYR A 81 -2.93 -3.78 -9.49
C TYR A 81 -4.04 -2.84 -8.98
N ASP A 82 -3.82 -2.15 -7.85
CA ASP A 82 -4.84 -1.24 -7.31
C ASP A 82 -5.00 0.03 -8.18
N ALA A 83 -3.92 0.49 -8.81
CA ALA A 83 -3.98 1.59 -9.76
C ALA A 83 -4.90 1.28 -10.94
N LEU A 84 -4.81 0.09 -11.52
CA LEU A 84 -5.70 -0.37 -12.59
C LEU A 84 -7.17 -0.40 -12.16
N LEU A 85 -7.46 -0.94 -10.96
CA LEU A 85 -8.82 -0.96 -10.41
C LEU A 85 -9.35 0.46 -10.17
N SER A 86 -8.56 1.30 -9.53
CA SER A 86 -8.92 2.68 -9.22
C SER A 86 -9.11 3.51 -10.50
N ALA A 87 -8.23 3.36 -11.48
CA ALA A 87 -8.36 4.02 -12.78
C ALA A 87 -9.57 3.51 -13.57
N SER A 88 -9.93 2.24 -13.48
CA SER A 88 -11.17 1.73 -14.08
C SER A 88 -12.40 2.43 -13.51
N MET A 89 -12.44 2.64 -12.19
CA MET A 89 -13.52 3.37 -11.52
C MET A 89 -13.52 4.85 -11.91
N LEU A 90 -12.36 5.50 -11.82
CA LEU A 90 -12.19 6.91 -12.16
C LEU A 90 -12.52 7.20 -13.63
N GLY A 91 -12.08 6.33 -14.55
CA GLY A 91 -12.37 6.48 -15.98
C GLY A 91 -13.87 6.41 -16.29
N ARG A 92 -14.62 5.55 -15.60
CA ARG A 92 -16.10 5.52 -15.73
C ARG A 92 -16.73 6.83 -15.27
N GLU A 93 -16.28 7.37 -14.15
CA GLU A 93 -16.74 8.68 -13.64
C GLU A 93 -16.40 9.83 -14.59
N LEU A 94 -15.30 9.75 -15.30
CA LEU A 94 -14.87 10.72 -16.31
C LEU A 94 -15.41 10.46 -17.72
N HIS A 95 -16.33 9.48 -17.87
CA HIS A 95 -16.90 9.06 -19.15
C HIS A 95 -15.86 8.66 -20.21
N LYS A 96 -14.77 8.04 -19.79
CA LYS A 96 -13.79 7.45 -20.71
C LYS A 96 -14.37 6.24 -21.42
N PRO A 97 -13.81 5.83 -22.58
CA PRO A 97 -14.32 4.71 -23.35
C PRO A 97 -14.50 3.45 -22.48
N ALA A 98 -15.69 2.83 -22.58
CA ALA A 98 -16.01 1.63 -21.78
C ALA A 98 -15.03 0.48 -22.05
N ALA A 99 -14.53 0.36 -23.28
CA ALA A 99 -13.52 -0.62 -23.66
C ALA A 99 -12.21 -0.43 -22.87
N GLN A 100 -11.78 0.82 -22.66
CA GLN A 100 -10.58 1.17 -21.89
C GLN A 100 -10.73 0.80 -20.41
N THR A 101 -11.82 1.23 -19.78
CA THR A 101 -12.07 0.94 -18.35
C THR A 101 -12.25 -0.55 -18.09
N ALA A 102 -12.86 -1.28 -19.03
CA ALA A 102 -12.96 -2.73 -18.96
C ALA A 102 -11.59 -3.42 -19.18
N ALA A 103 -10.72 -2.86 -20.04
CA ALA A 103 -9.36 -3.38 -20.22
C ALA A 103 -8.54 -3.30 -18.93
N TYR A 104 -8.59 -2.18 -18.21
CA TYR A 104 -7.92 -2.04 -16.90
C TYR A 104 -8.38 -3.11 -15.89
N ARG A 105 -9.67 -3.41 -15.84
CA ARG A 105 -10.20 -4.47 -14.95
C ARG A 105 -9.68 -5.86 -15.32
N ARG A 106 -9.64 -6.18 -16.62
CA ARG A 106 -9.10 -7.47 -17.08
C ARG A 106 -7.61 -7.59 -16.77
N GLU A 107 -6.86 -6.51 -17.02
CA GLU A 107 -5.43 -6.46 -16.72
C GLU A 107 -5.17 -6.61 -15.21
N ALA A 108 -5.96 -5.95 -14.36
CA ALA A 108 -5.88 -6.12 -12.92
C ALA A 108 -6.14 -7.58 -12.50
N ALA A 109 -7.15 -8.24 -13.07
CA ALA A 109 -7.42 -9.64 -12.76
C ALA A 109 -6.25 -10.56 -13.15
N ALA A 110 -5.70 -10.38 -14.35
CA ALA A 110 -4.54 -11.14 -14.81
C ALA A 110 -3.29 -10.89 -13.95
N LEU A 111 -3.07 -9.63 -13.56
CA LEU A 111 -1.96 -9.24 -12.70
C LEU A 111 -2.09 -9.85 -11.28
N ARG A 112 -3.31 -9.89 -10.72
CA ARG A 112 -3.53 -10.57 -9.42
C ARG A 112 -3.10 -12.03 -9.46
N GLU A 113 -3.48 -12.76 -10.51
CA GLU A 113 -3.06 -14.15 -10.70
C GLU A 113 -1.54 -14.26 -10.90
N ALA A 114 -0.94 -13.33 -11.64
CA ALA A 114 0.51 -13.28 -11.85
C ALA A 114 1.26 -13.03 -10.53
N ILE A 115 0.78 -12.10 -9.70
CA ILE A 115 1.34 -11.83 -8.36
C ILE A 115 1.34 -13.10 -7.50
N GLU A 116 0.22 -13.83 -7.47
CA GLU A 116 0.12 -15.07 -6.69
C GLU A 116 1.07 -16.16 -7.21
N ARG A 117 1.20 -16.31 -8.51
CA ARG A 117 2.11 -17.31 -9.10
C ARG A 117 3.58 -16.96 -8.92
N HIS A 118 3.94 -15.68 -9.12
CA HIS A 118 5.34 -15.26 -9.16
C HIS A 118 5.91 -15.00 -7.77
N PHE A 119 5.14 -14.34 -6.89
CA PHE A 119 5.62 -13.95 -5.56
C PHE A 119 5.12 -14.84 -4.43
N GLY A 120 4.03 -15.62 -4.62
CA GLY A 120 3.56 -16.57 -3.61
C GLY A 120 4.65 -17.58 -3.27
N ALA A 121 5.03 -17.66 -1.98
CA ALA A 121 6.14 -18.51 -1.54
C ALA A 121 6.04 -18.84 -0.06
N ARG A 122 6.72 -19.91 0.33
CA ARG A 122 6.95 -20.22 1.74
C ARG A 122 8.32 -19.69 2.15
N GLY A 123 8.33 -18.74 3.10
CA GLY A 123 9.55 -18.14 3.66
C GLY A 123 9.52 -18.14 5.18
N GLU A 124 10.64 -18.53 5.82
CA GLU A 124 10.82 -18.55 7.28
C GLU A 124 9.64 -19.21 8.06
N GLY A 125 9.02 -20.22 7.47
CA GLY A 125 7.92 -20.98 8.10
C GLY A 125 6.51 -20.49 7.78
N PHE A 126 6.35 -19.39 7.05
CA PHE A 126 5.05 -18.81 6.67
C PHE A 126 4.75 -19.02 5.19
N ASP A 127 3.50 -19.34 4.86
CA ASP A 127 3.00 -19.39 3.49
C ASP A 127 2.48 -17.99 3.09
N THR A 128 3.41 -17.14 2.65
CA THR A 128 3.16 -15.74 2.35
C THR A 128 3.70 -15.35 0.96
N TYR A 129 4.48 -14.31 0.88
CA TYR A 129 5.11 -13.84 -0.35
C TYR A 129 6.61 -13.70 -0.18
N ARG A 130 7.37 -14.03 -1.23
CA ARG A 130 8.72 -13.50 -1.42
C ARG A 130 8.63 -12.10 -2.01
N TYR A 131 9.58 -11.24 -1.70
CA TYR A 131 9.56 -9.85 -2.18
C TYR A 131 9.96 -9.74 -3.66
N TYR A 132 10.91 -10.58 -4.09
CA TYR A 132 11.36 -10.74 -5.47
C TYR A 132 11.84 -12.19 -5.68
N GLU A 133 12.09 -12.57 -6.91
CA GLU A 133 12.57 -13.91 -7.22
C GLU A 133 13.97 -14.16 -6.62
N GLY A 134 14.13 -15.27 -5.88
CA GLY A 134 15.36 -15.59 -5.14
C GLY A 134 15.45 -14.94 -3.76
N ASN A 135 14.49 -14.12 -3.33
CA ASN A 135 14.45 -13.60 -1.97
C ASN A 135 13.97 -14.69 -1.00
N ASP A 136 14.81 -15.02 -0.02
CA ASP A 136 14.58 -16.05 0.99
C ASP A 136 14.23 -15.51 2.38
N ARG A 137 14.29 -14.17 2.57
CA ARG A 137 14.00 -13.50 3.83
C ARG A 137 12.66 -12.80 3.81
N LEU A 138 11.99 -12.80 4.95
CA LEU A 138 10.78 -11.99 5.12
C LEU A 138 11.10 -10.50 4.98
N ARG A 139 10.27 -9.80 4.23
CA ARG A 139 10.31 -8.35 4.03
C ARG A 139 9.03 -7.72 4.58
N ALA A 140 9.13 -6.54 5.16
CA ALA A 140 7.95 -5.80 5.61
C ALA A 140 6.95 -5.55 4.48
N TRP A 141 7.44 -5.37 3.25
CA TRP A 141 6.61 -5.09 2.07
C TRP A 141 5.67 -6.23 1.62
N ILE A 142 5.73 -7.41 2.24
CA ILE A 142 4.68 -8.42 2.08
C ILE A 142 3.30 -7.92 2.56
N CYS A 143 3.25 -6.79 3.28
CA CYS A 143 2.01 -6.13 3.67
C CYS A 143 1.27 -5.43 2.52
N ILE A 144 1.94 -5.10 1.42
CA ILE A 144 1.33 -4.31 0.34
C ILE A 144 0.15 -5.04 -0.32
N PRO A 145 0.21 -6.33 -0.67
CA PRO A 145 -0.96 -7.08 -1.13
C PRO A 145 -2.19 -6.89 -0.26
N LEU A 146 -2.04 -6.97 1.07
CA LEU A 146 -3.15 -6.80 2.01
C LEU A 146 -3.80 -5.41 1.89
N THR A 147 -2.99 -4.37 1.70
CA THR A 147 -3.48 -2.98 1.62
C THR A 147 -4.26 -2.70 0.34
N VAL A 148 -4.03 -3.47 -0.71
CA VAL A 148 -4.68 -3.32 -2.01
C VAL A 148 -5.78 -4.36 -2.26
N GLY A 149 -6.05 -5.22 -1.27
CA GLY A 149 -7.13 -6.20 -1.32
C GLY A 149 -6.78 -7.51 -2.04
N ILE A 150 -5.49 -7.86 -2.08
CA ILE A 150 -5.04 -9.21 -2.44
C ILE A 150 -4.91 -10.00 -1.14
N ASP A 151 -5.87 -10.87 -0.87
CA ASP A 151 -6.11 -11.49 0.43
C ASP A 151 -5.90 -13.02 0.44
N THR A 152 -5.46 -13.61 -0.67
CA THR A 152 -5.29 -15.07 -0.83
C THR A 152 -4.41 -15.68 0.27
N ARG A 153 -3.36 -14.96 0.71
CA ARG A 153 -2.42 -15.40 1.76
C ARG A 153 -2.49 -14.54 3.02
N SER A 154 -3.64 -13.87 3.25
CA SER A 154 -3.76 -12.82 4.28
C SER A 154 -3.44 -13.32 5.68
N GLU A 155 -3.97 -14.48 6.09
CA GLU A 155 -3.78 -15.03 7.43
C GLU A 155 -2.29 -15.26 7.75
N GLU A 156 -1.59 -15.99 6.89
CA GLU A 156 -0.17 -16.29 7.09
C GLU A 156 0.72 -15.04 6.92
N THR A 157 0.34 -14.13 6.02
CA THR A 157 1.04 -12.85 5.86
C THR A 157 0.93 -11.98 7.11
N VAL A 158 -0.26 -11.89 7.72
CA VAL A 158 -0.45 -11.18 8.98
C VAL A 158 0.35 -11.84 10.12
N ARG A 159 0.36 -13.18 10.17
CA ARG A 159 1.18 -13.92 11.14
C ARG A 159 2.68 -13.65 10.96
N ALA A 160 3.15 -13.61 9.72
CA ALA A 160 4.55 -13.30 9.40
C ALA A 160 4.92 -11.87 9.82
N LEU A 161 4.09 -10.88 9.50
CA LEU A 161 4.31 -9.47 9.84
C LEU A 161 4.41 -9.24 11.36
N PHE A 162 3.55 -9.91 12.14
CA PHE A 162 3.53 -9.78 13.59
C PHE A 162 4.33 -10.88 14.33
N SER A 163 5.17 -11.60 13.60
CA SER A 163 6.11 -12.55 14.20
C SER A 163 7.33 -11.85 14.78
N PRO A 164 8.08 -12.49 15.69
CA PRO A 164 9.35 -11.96 16.19
C PRO A 164 10.43 -11.78 15.10
N ALA A 165 10.23 -12.33 13.90
CA ALA A 165 11.15 -12.14 12.79
C ALA A 165 11.08 -10.72 12.19
N LEU A 166 9.91 -10.07 12.25
CA LEU A 166 9.70 -8.72 11.71
C LEU A 166 9.23 -7.72 12.77
N TRP A 167 8.33 -8.11 13.68
CA TRP A 167 7.76 -7.18 14.66
C TRP A 167 8.62 -7.01 15.88
N THR A 168 8.90 -5.76 16.24
CA THR A 168 9.68 -5.38 17.42
C THR A 168 8.97 -4.27 18.20
N GLU A 169 9.57 -3.86 19.32
CA GLU A 169 9.09 -2.70 20.10
C GLU A 169 9.13 -1.36 19.33
N ASN A 170 9.91 -1.27 18.25
CA ASN A 170 10.01 -0.06 17.41
C ASN A 170 9.19 -0.13 16.12
N GLY A 171 8.35 -1.13 15.96
CA GLY A 171 7.57 -1.41 14.76
C GLY A 171 8.19 -2.52 13.91
N LEU A 172 7.94 -2.49 12.62
CA LEU A 172 8.40 -3.52 11.69
C LEU A 172 9.83 -3.28 11.23
N LEU A 173 10.64 -4.33 11.34
CA LEU A 173 11.90 -4.40 10.61
C LEU A 173 11.63 -4.40 9.10
N THR A 174 12.46 -3.72 8.34
CA THR A 174 12.39 -3.74 6.88
C THR A 174 12.59 -5.16 6.33
N GLN A 175 13.47 -5.92 6.94
CA GLN A 175 13.78 -7.31 6.59
C GLN A 175 14.12 -8.11 7.84
N SER A 176 13.77 -9.39 7.86
CA SER A 176 14.16 -10.29 8.95
C SER A 176 15.67 -10.37 9.11
N GLY A 177 16.15 -10.34 10.36
CA GLY A 177 17.57 -10.35 10.68
C GLY A 177 18.31 -9.03 10.44
N ASP A 178 17.63 -7.98 10.03
CA ASP A 178 18.15 -6.62 9.93
C ASP A 178 17.86 -5.81 11.22
N LYS A 179 18.29 -4.55 11.25
CA LYS A 179 18.06 -3.62 12.37
C LYS A 179 17.37 -2.34 11.94
N THR A 180 17.03 -2.21 10.66
CA THR A 180 16.41 -1.01 10.10
C THR A 180 14.90 -1.10 10.20
N PHE A 181 14.29 -0.07 10.77
CA PHE A 181 12.85 0.13 10.88
C PHE A 181 12.42 1.23 9.93
N TRP A 182 11.29 1.03 9.29
CA TRP A 182 10.67 2.07 8.49
C TRP A 182 9.24 2.29 8.99
N ASP A 183 8.94 3.51 9.41
CA ASP A 183 7.60 3.87 9.85
C ASP A 183 6.60 3.65 8.71
N ARG A 184 6.98 3.93 7.48
CA ARG A 184 6.18 3.65 6.29
C ARG A 184 5.73 2.18 6.23
N ALA A 185 6.64 1.24 6.36
CA ALA A 185 6.33 -0.18 6.33
C ALA A 185 5.39 -0.60 7.47
N THR A 186 5.65 -0.10 8.69
CA THR A 186 4.78 -0.34 9.85
C THR A 186 3.36 0.18 9.61
N LEU A 187 3.23 1.40 9.06
CA LEU A 187 1.94 2.03 8.78
C LEU A 187 1.14 1.29 7.69
N TYR A 188 1.81 0.83 6.63
CA TYR A 188 1.19 -0.03 5.62
C TYR A 188 0.74 -1.36 6.20
N ALA A 189 1.57 -2.00 7.02
CA ALA A 189 1.24 -3.29 7.62
C ALA A 189 0.04 -3.20 8.56
N LEU A 190 -0.01 -2.19 9.43
CA LEU A 190 -1.16 -1.96 10.32
C LEU A 190 -2.44 -1.72 9.50
N ARG A 191 -2.37 -0.92 8.44
CA ARG A 191 -3.52 -0.70 7.55
C ARG A 191 -3.97 -1.99 6.86
N GLY A 192 -3.03 -2.77 6.33
CA GLY A 192 -3.31 -4.04 5.66
C GLY A 192 -3.92 -5.08 6.60
N ALA A 193 -3.41 -5.17 7.84
CA ALA A 193 -3.94 -6.08 8.85
C ALA A 193 -5.40 -5.74 9.22
N TYR A 194 -5.72 -4.46 9.41
CA TYR A 194 -7.12 -4.04 9.60
C TYR A 194 -7.99 -4.39 8.39
N ALA A 195 -7.50 -4.13 7.17
CA ALA A 195 -8.25 -4.44 5.95
C ALA A 195 -8.62 -5.92 5.87
N CYS A 196 -7.74 -6.82 6.33
CA CYS A 196 -7.98 -8.26 6.41
C CYS A 196 -8.82 -8.70 7.62
N GLY A 197 -9.20 -7.77 8.50
CA GLY A 197 -10.05 -8.06 9.66
C GLY A 197 -9.30 -8.45 10.94
N GLU A 198 -7.97 -8.41 10.96
CA GLU A 198 -7.19 -8.59 12.19
C GLU A 198 -7.22 -7.28 13.00
N THR A 199 -8.14 -7.20 13.94
CA THR A 199 -8.37 -5.99 14.74
C THR A 199 -7.70 -6.04 16.11
N GLY A 200 -7.59 -7.22 16.73
CA GLY A 200 -7.13 -7.39 18.09
C GLY A 200 -5.68 -6.93 18.28
N LYS A 201 -4.75 -7.70 17.76
CA LYS A 201 -3.31 -7.39 17.82
C LYS A 201 -2.97 -6.09 17.12
N THR A 202 -3.61 -5.83 15.98
CA THR A 202 -3.38 -4.60 15.21
C THR A 202 -3.68 -3.35 16.02
N THR A 203 -4.77 -3.37 16.83
CA THR A 203 -5.12 -2.25 17.72
C THR A 203 -4.11 -2.08 18.85
N ASP A 204 -3.67 -3.16 19.46
CA ASP A 204 -2.66 -3.10 20.52
C ASP A 204 -1.33 -2.55 19.96
N TYR A 205 -0.91 -2.99 18.78
CA TYR A 205 0.28 -2.50 18.11
C TYR A 205 0.15 -1.04 17.66
N LEU A 206 -0.99 -0.65 17.09
CA LEU A 206 -1.25 0.74 16.74
C LEU A 206 -1.19 1.66 17.96
N SER A 207 -1.78 1.23 19.07
CA SER A 207 -1.77 2.00 20.33
C SER A 207 -0.36 2.15 20.88
N PHE A 208 0.39 1.04 20.93
CA PHE A 208 1.77 1.05 21.39
C PHE A 208 2.67 1.91 20.49
N TYR A 209 2.59 1.72 19.17
CA TYR A 209 3.35 2.49 18.19
C TYR A 209 3.03 3.99 18.28
N SER A 210 1.75 4.34 18.40
CA SER A 210 1.33 5.75 18.52
C SER A 210 1.89 6.40 19.78
N ALA A 211 1.78 5.73 20.92
CA ALA A 211 2.29 6.26 22.19
C ALA A 211 3.82 6.41 22.20
N ARG A 212 4.52 5.39 21.71
CA ARG A 212 5.99 5.38 21.72
C ARG A 212 6.61 6.28 20.65
N ARG A 213 6.11 6.19 19.41
CA ARG A 213 6.75 6.82 18.27
C ARG A 213 6.20 8.21 17.96
N LEU A 214 4.89 8.34 17.89
CA LEU A 214 4.27 9.60 17.46
C LEU A 214 4.02 10.58 18.61
N LEU A 215 3.75 10.09 19.81
CA LEU A 215 3.52 10.92 21.00
C LEU A 215 4.71 10.90 21.97
N GLY A 216 5.71 10.10 21.70
CA GLY A 216 6.92 9.92 22.49
C GLY A 216 8.18 10.45 21.78
N ASP A 217 8.97 9.55 21.23
CA ASP A 217 10.31 9.84 20.72
C ASP A 217 10.34 10.75 19.50
N HIS A 218 9.27 10.76 18.68
CA HIS A 218 9.21 11.41 17.37
C HIS A 218 8.03 12.36 17.21
N VAL A 219 7.65 13.06 18.26
CA VAL A 219 6.59 14.07 18.22
C VAL A 219 6.97 15.23 17.33
N PRO A 220 6.08 15.72 16.44
CA PRO A 220 4.71 15.26 16.19
C PRO A 220 4.53 14.37 14.95
N TYR A 221 5.60 13.96 14.30
CA TYR A 221 5.54 13.30 13.00
C TYR A 221 6.21 11.93 13.00
N ALA A 222 5.68 11.01 12.19
CA ALA A 222 6.36 9.80 11.81
C ALA A 222 7.67 10.10 11.07
N ILE A 223 8.66 9.25 11.22
CA ILE A 223 9.96 9.39 10.56
C ILE A 223 10.12 8.37 9.44
N GLU A 224 11.05 8.63 8.54
CA GLU A 224 11.30 7.75 7.41
C GLU A 224 11.91 6.43 7.87
N ALA A 225 13.03 6.46 8.55
CA ALA A 225 13.78 5.28 8.98
C ALA A 225 14.40 5.42 10.38
N TRP A 226 14.64 4.30 11.03
CA TRP A 226 15.27 4.20 12.36
C TRP A 226 16.17 2.96 12.41
N PRO A 227 17.34 2.95 13.02
CA PRO A 227 18.05 4.08 13.67
C PRO A 227 19.04 4.80 12.74
N GLU A 228 18.68 5.04 11.49
CA GLU A 228 19.55 5.76 10.55
C GLU A 228 19.82 7.19 11.03
N GLY A 229 21.04 7.70 10.76
CA GLY A 229 21.60 8.86 11.42
C GLY A 229 20.86 10.17 11.26
N GLU A 230 20.39 10.52 10.08
CA GLU A 230 19.55 11.71 9.84
C GLU A 230 18.10 11.31 9.66
N GLN A 231 17.34 11.38 10.73
CA GLN A 231 15.94 11.08 10.69
C GLN A 231 15.15 12.25 10.13
N ARG A 232 14.42 12.00 9.07
CA ARG A 232 13.57 12.99 8.43
C ARG A 232 12.12 12.80 8.86
N HIS A 233 11.49 13.88 9.26
CA HIS A 233 10.06 13.91 9.49
C HIS A 233 9.36 14.15 8.16
N LEU A 234 8.67 13.13 7.64
CA LEU A 234 8.00 13.22 6.36
C LEU A 234 6.48 13.32 6.54
N SER A 235 5.89 14.27 5.84
CA SER A 235 4.42 14.43 5.84
C SER A 235 3.69 13.24 5.20
N ALA A 236 4.36 12.51 4.31
CA ALA A 236 3.82 11.31 3.69
C ALA A 236 3.49 10.22 4.71
N GLU A 237 4.39 9.94 5.66
CA GLU A 237 4.18 8.98 6.73
C GLU A 237 3.04 9.40 7.66
N SER A 238 2.92 10.70 7.95
CA SER A 238 1.78 11.23 8.71
C SER A 238 0.45 11.02 7.97
N GLY A 239 0.44 11.17 6.65
CA GLY A 239 -0.70 10.84 5.81
C GLY A 239 -1.04 9.34 5.84
N LEU A 240 -0.04 8.46 5.83
CA LEU A 240 -0.24 7.02 5.97
C LEU A 240 -0.84 6.65 7.33
N TYR A 241 -0.43 7.31 8.41
CA TYR A 241 -1.04 7.12 9.72
C TYR A 241 -2.53 7.45 9.71
N CYS A 242 -2.93 8.59 9.13
CA CYS A 242 -4.34 8.93 8.97
C CYS A 242 -5.11 7.87 8.15
N ARG A 243 -4.47 7.27 7.15
CA ARG A 243 -5.06 6.21 6.34
C ARG A 243 -5.28 4.90 7.10
N ILE A 244 -4.52 4.61 8.16
CA ILE A 244 -4.82 3.47 9.03
C ILE A 244 -6.21 3.65 9.65
N LEU A 245 -6.54 4.87 10.08
CA LEU A 245 -7.85 5.15 10.66
C LEU A 245 -8.95 5.12 9.58
N THR A 246 -8.79 5.88 8.50
CA THR A 246 -9.85 6.01 7.48
C THR A 246 -10.05 4.72 6.67
N GLU A 247 -8.98 4.13 6.13
CA GLU A 247 -9.05 2.95 5.27
C GLU A 247 -8.96 1.63 6.04
N GLY A 248 -8.21 1.59 7.14
CA GLY A 248 -8.07 0.41 7.99
C GLY A 248 -9.25 0.26 8.96
N VAL A 249 -9.32 1.12 9.98
CA VAL A 249 -10.31 1.00 11.07
C VAL A 249 -11.73 1.26 10.58
N PHE A 250 -11.95 2.35 9.84
CA PHE A 250 -13.27 2.66 9.27
C PHE A 250 -13.55 1.93 7.95
N GLY A 251 -12.53 1.39 7.29
CA GLY A 251 -12.67 0.62 6.07
C GLY A 251 -13.30 1.40 4.91
N ILE A 252 -12.99 2.70 4.81
CA ILE A 252 -13.48 3.55 3.73
C ILE A 252 -12.64 3.29 2.47
N ARG A 253 -13.25 2.77 1.43
CA ARG A 253 -12.61 2.55 0.13
C ARG A 253 -13.34 3.31 -0.97
N PRO A 254 -12.68 4.28 -1.64
CA PRO A 254 -13.29 5.00 -2.75
C PRO A 254 -13.67 4.06 -3.91
N THR A 255 -14.90 4.19 -4.41
CA THR A 255 -15.43 3.40 -5.56
C THR A 255 -15.96 4.27 -6.69
N GLY A 256 -16.08 5.58 -6.45
CA GLY A 256 -16.47 6.60 -7.41
C GLY A 256 -16.22 7.99 -6.83
N LEU A 257 -16.47 9.04 -7.62
CA LEU A 257 -16.30 10.42 -7.17
C LEU A 257 -17.26 10.80 -6.02
N ARG A 258 -18.38 10.08 -5.90
CA ARG A 258 -19.41 10.31 -4.87
C ARG A 258 -19.85 9.02 -4.18
N SER A 259 -19.00 8.00 -4.24
CA SER A 259 -19.30 6.70 -3.65
C SER A 259 -18.08 6.05 -3.05
N PHE A 260 -18.29 5.29 -2.01
CA PHE A 260 -17.28 4.49 -1.33
C PHE A 260 -17.90 3.24 -0.71
N ASP A 261 -17.12 2.19 -0.57
CA ASP A 261 -17.46 1.06 0.28
C ASP A 261 -17.07 1.38 1.72
N LEU A 262 -17.86 0.88 2.67
CA LEU A 262 -17.63 1.06 4.09
C LEU A 262 -17.60 -0.30 4.78
N THR A 263 -16.45 -0.69 5.32
CA THR A 263 -16.26 -1.96 6.03
C THR A 263 -15.59 -1.71 7.39
N PRO A 264 -16.37 -1.23 8.38
CA PRO A 264 -15.82 -0.86 9.68
C PRO A 264 -15.23 -2.07 10.42
N ARG A 265 -14.08 -1.86 11.04
CA ARG A 265 -13.33 -2.85 11.81
C ARG A 265 -13.25 -2.41 13.29
N LEU A 266 -14.40 -2.42 13.99
CA LEU A 266 -14.48 -2.03 15.39
C LEU A 266 -13.65 -3.00 16.25
N PRO A 267 -12.59 -2.53 16.91
CA PRO A 267 -11.83 -3.37 17.84
C PRO A 267 -12.69 -3.86 18.98
N ALA A 268 -12.52 -5.11 19.40
CA ALA A 268 -13.34 -5.71 20.47
C ALA A 268 -13.28 -4.97 21.81
N LYS A 269 -12.22 -4.23 22.07
CA LYS A 269 -12.04 -3.42 23.29
C LYS A 269 -12.74 -2.05 23.23
N TRP A 270 -13.30 -1.68 22.07
CA TRP A 270 -13.96 -0.38 21.89
C TRP A 270 -15.48 -0.57 21.84
N GLU A 271 -16.20 0.18 22.64
CA GLU A 271 -17.67 0.16 22.61
C GLU A 271 -18.22 0.88 21.37
N ARG A 272 -17.49 1.89 20.89
CA ARG A 272 -17.89 2.71 19.75
C ARG A 272 -16.68 3.38 19.10
N MET A 273 -16.83 3.73 17.84
CA MET A 273 -15.91 4.62 17.13
C MET A 273 -16.70 5.64 16.31
N SER A 274 -16.14 6.82 16.11
CA SER A 274 -16.72 7.84 15.24
C SER A 274 -15.64 8.64 14.54
N LEU A 275 -15.88 8.95 13.27
CA LEU A 275 -15.06 9.85 12.47
C LEU A 275 -15.98 10.96 11.99
N ARG A 276 -15.61 12.23 12.23
CA ARG A 276 -16.45 13.39 11.95
C ARG A 276 -15.71 14.40 11.09
N ASN A 277 -16.45 15.26 10.41
CA ASN A 277 -15.91 16.34 9.58
C ASN A 277 -15.05 15.81 8.41
N ILE A 278 -15.45 14.66 7.85
CA ILE A 278 -14.78 14.07 6.69
C ILE A 278 -15.11 14.94 5.48
N ARG A 279 -14.06 15.52 4.87
CA ARG A 279 -14.17 16.25 3.62
C ARG A 279 -13.68 15.37 2.48
N ALA A 280 -14.58 14.60 1.90
CA ALA A 280 -14.30 13.66 0.83
C ALA A 280 -15.53 13.48 -0.07
N PHE A 281 -15.36 12.88 -1.22
CA PHE A 281 -16.43 12.53 -2.16
C PHE A 281 -17.31 13.73 -2.56
N GLY A 282 -16.70 14.92 -2.64
CA GLY A 282 -17.40 16.16 -2.92
C GLY A 282 -18.38 16.62 -1.83
N SER A 283 -18.26 16.11 -0.63
CA SER A 283 -19.15 16.38 0.52
C SER A 283 -18.37 16.54 1.83
N CYS A 284 -19.12 16.92 2.87
CA CYS A 284 -18.65 16.90 4.26
C CYS A 284 -19.67 16.10 5.08
N PHE A 285 -19.25 15.08 5.84
CA PHE A 285 -20.10 14.23 6.64
C PHE A 285 -19.36 13.74 7.90
#